data_0d32a358679dce704ecbb621d2297a2e
#
_entry.id   0d32a358679dce704ecbb621d2297a2e
#
_cell.length_a   1.000
_cell.length_b   1.000
_cell.length_c   1.000
_cell.angle_alpha   90.00
_cell.angle_beta   90.00
_cell.angle_gamma   90.00
#
_symmetry.space_group_name_H-M   'P 1'
#
loop_
_entity.id
_entity.type
_entity.pdbx_description
1 polymer ?
#
loop_
_entity_poly.entity_id
_entity_poly.type
_entity_poly.pdbx_seq_one_letter_code
_entity_poly.pdbx_strand_id
1 'polypeptide(L)'
;KESQYLQEMFDKNVEGLIIEPTKSSLVPKNLSYFKAFENRRVPYVFIHGWYEKMEDKPMVIVDDEKGMFEAVDYLAKKGKRKIAGIFKVDDIQGINRHKGYVKALMNNGIAYDPDLVVWFHSEDKYLKCSYGVQKLFGSSQKPDSVACYNDEIAVWVIKELNDMNLAVPQDVSVTGFDDSFLASSAVANLTTIKHPKDLLGEHAARMVLELINEQDPVENGSAKDISTKV
;
A
#
# COMPACT_ATOMS: atom_id res chain seq x y z
N LYS A 1 6.07 -3.46 -18.28
CA LYS A 1 4.69 -2.90 -18.36
C LYS A 1 4.71 -1.37 -18.15
N GLU A 2 5.22 -0.84 -17.04
CA GLU A 2 5.22 0.60 -16.75
C GLU A 2 5.95 1.41 -17.85
N SER A 3 7.18 1.03 -18.23
CA SER A 3 7.91 1.70 -19.31
C SER A 3 7.12 1.76 -20.61
N GLN A 4 6.37 0.71 -20.92
CA GLN A 4 5.52 0.65 -22.11
C GLN A 4 4.38 1.68 -22.02
N TYR A 5 3.70 1.77 -20.88
CA TYR A 5 2.63 2.75 -20.68
C TYR A 5 3.15 4.18 -20.68
N LEU A 6 4.31 4.44 -20.06
CA LEU A 6 4.94 5.76 -20.10
C LEU A 6 5.30 6.16 -21.54
N GLN A 7 5.82 5.21 -22.36
CA GLN A 7 6.08 5.45 -23.77
C GLN A 7 4.79 5.76 -24.53
N GLU A 8 3.73 4.97 -24.33
CA GLU A 8 2.43 5.21 -24.98
C GLU A 8 1.86 6.59 -24.65
N MET A 9 1.95 7.02 -23.39
CA MET A 9 1.49 8.36 -22.98
C MET A 9 2.35 9.46 -23.60
N PHE A 10 3.67 9.24 -23.67
CA PHE A 10 4.59 10.17 -24.32
C PHE A 10 4.29 10.35 -25.82
N ASP A 11 3.98 9.25 -26.51
CA ASP A 11 3.65 9.26 -27.95
C ASP A 11 2.27 9.87 -28.22
N LYS A 12 1.34 9.74 -27.28
CA LYS A 12 0.00 10.35 -27.36
C LYS A 12 -0.02 11.87 -27.09
N ASN A 13 1.11 12.46 -26.68
CA ASN A 13 1.22 13.88 -26.33
C ASN A 13 0.15 14.32 -25.33
N VAL A 14 0.02 13.57 -24.22
CA VAL A 14 -0.92 13.91 -23.14
C VAL A 14 -0.52 15.23 -22.47
N GLU A 15 -1.50 15.98 -21.96
CA GLU A 15 -1.28 17.28 -21.28
C GLU A 15 -0.82 17.12 -19.84
N GLY A 16 -1.10 15.99 -19.18
CA GLY A 16 -0.68 15.68 -17.83
C GLY A 16 -0.92 14.23 -17.48
N LEU A 17 -0.34 13.75 -16.36
CA LEU A 17 -0.44 12.36 -15.95
C LEU A 17 -0.75 12.23 -14.46
N ILE A 18 -1.53 11.20 -14.11
CA ILE A 18 -1.62 10.67 -12.76
C ILE A 18 -1.00 9.28 -12.79
N ILE A 19 0.00 9.04 -11.94
CA ILE A 19 0.85 7.86 -12.02
C ILE A 19 0.87 7.13 -10.68
N GLU A 20 0.45 5.88 -10.67
CA GLU A 20 0.75 4.96 -9.58
C GLU A 20 2.07 4.24 -9.87
N PRO A 21 3.16 4.54 -9.13
CA PRO A 21 4.46 3.96 -9.41
C PRO A 21 4.50 2.49 -9.04
N THR A 22 5.00 1.65 -9.95
CA THR A 22 5.19 0.23 -9.69
C THR A 22 6.54 -0.04 -9.02
N LYS A 23 6.57 -0.94 -8.03
CA LYS A 23 7.81 -1.28 -7.30
C LYS A 23 8.54 -0.06 -6.74
N SER A 24 7.77 0.82 -6.13
CA SER A 24 8.20 2.15 -5.69
C SER A 24 9.27 2.15 -4.60
N SER A 25 9.49 1.03 -3.89
CA SER A 25 10.59 0.88 -2.93
C SER A 25 11.92 0.48 -3.58
N LEU A 26 11.93 0.23 -4.88
CA LEU A 26 13.13 -0.14 -5.64
C LEU A 26 13.64 1.03 -6.48
N VAL A 27 14.92 0.97 -6.86
CA VAL A 27 15.51 1.97 -7.75
C VAL A 27 14.71 2.07 -9.06
N PRO A 28 14.20 3.26 -9.42
CA PRO A 28 13.36 3.43 -10.60
C PRO A 28 14.14 3.19 -11.89
N LYS A 29 13.61 2.34 -12.75
CA LYS A 29 14.19 2.05 -14.09
C LYS A 29 13.74 3.05 -15.16
N ASN A 30 12.73 3.87 -14.85
CA ASN A 30 11.99 4.71 -15.80
C ASN A 30 12.31 6.21 -15.67
N LEU A 31 13.38 6.60 -14.98
CA LEU A 31 13.77 8.01 -14.79
C LEU A 31 13.92 8.79 -16.09
N SER A 32 14.35 8.15 -17.18
CA SER A 32 14.48 8.80 -18.48
C SER A 32 13.13 9.25 -19.06
N TYR A 33 12.04 8.51 -18.81
CA TYR A 33 10.70 8.92 -19.22
C TYR A 33 10.22 10.14 -18.43
N PHE A 34 10.41 10.14 -17.11
CA PHE A 34 10.06 11.29 -16.28
C PHE A 34 10.79 12.56 -16.72
N LYS A 35 12.11 12.46 -16.97
CA LYS A 35 12.89 13.57 -17.53
C LYS A 35 12.37 14.01 -18.91
N ALA A 36 11.91 13.07 -19.76
CA ALA A 36 11.37 13.39 -21.06
C ALA A 36 10.03 14.17 -20.94
N PHE A 37 9.15 13.79 -19.98
CA PHE A 37 7.94 14.56 -19.67
C PHE A 37 8.28 15.96 -19.16
N GLU A 38 9.23 16.09 -18.23
CA GLU A 38 9.69 17.38 -17.71
C GLU A 38 10.25 18.29 -18.83
N ASN A 39 11.02 17.74 -19.76
CA ASN A 39 11.56 18.49 -20.90
C ASN A 39 10.44 19.00 -21.86
N ARG A 40 9.33 18.28 -21.93
CA ARG A 40 8.13 18.69 -22.70
C ARG A 40 7.17 19.56 -21.87
N ARG A 41 7.50 19.83 -20.61
CA ARG A 41 6.62 20.52 -19.65
C ARG A 41 5.28 19.80 -19.45
N VAL A 42 5.26 18.47 -19.50
CA VAL A 42 4.09 17.65 -19.18
C VAL A 42 4.11 17.35 -17.69
N PRO A 43 3.20 17.92 -16.89
CA PRO A 43 3.16 17.69 -15.45
C PRO A 43 2.68 16.29 -15.13
N TYR A 44 3.11 15.78 -13.98
CA TYR A 44 2.61 14.52 -13.45
C TYR A 44 2.46 14.57 -11.93
N VAL A 45 1.50 13.81 -11.43
CA VAL A 45 1.20 13.65 -10.00
C VAL A 45 1.30 12.17 -9.65
N PHE A 46 2.06 11.85 -8.63
CA PHE A 46 2.09 10.50 -8.11
C PHE A 46 0.89 10.24 -7.18
N ILE A 47 0.38 9.00 -7.21
CA ILE A 47 -0.61 8.52 -6.25
C ILE A 47 -0.10 7.27 -5.53
N HIS A 48 -0.50 7.07 -4.28
CA HIS A 48 -0.16 5.93 -3.42
C HIS A 48 1.32 5.82 -3.01
N GLY A 49 2.23 6.41 -3.77
CA GLY A 49 3.66 6.32 -3.49
C GLY A 49 4.48 7.12 -4.48
N TRP A 50 5.77 7.13 -4.30
CA TRP A 50 6.74 7.81 -5.14
C TRP A 50 8.00 6.97 -5.29
N TYR A 51 8.88 7.32 -6.21
CA TYR A 51 10.19 6.72 -6.32
C TYR A 51 11.25 7.43 -5.48
N GLU A 52 12.22 6.69 -4.98
CA GLU A 52 13.42 7.27 -4.38
C GLU A 52 14.02 8.37 -5.29
N LYS A 53 14.40 9.50 -4.74
CA LYS A 53 14.89 10.72 -5.42
C LYS A 53 13.83 11.47 -6.23
N MET A 54 12.55 11.20 -6.00
CA MET A 54 11.42 11.93 -6.58
C MET A 54 10.44 12.37 -5.49
N GLU A 55 10.91 12.52 -4.25
CA GLU A 55 10.13 12.96 -3.09
C GLU A 55 9.68 14.42 -3.20
N ASP A 56 10.37 15.18 -4.05
CA ASP A 56 10.06 16.59 -4.38
C ASP A 56 8.92 16.75 -5.38
N LYS A 57 8.45 15.65 -5.98
CA LYS A 57 7.41 15.70 -7.00
C LYS A 57 6.00 15.73 -6.39
N PRO A 58 5.05 16.35 -7.10
CA PRO A 58 3.65 16.38 -6.67
C PRO A 58 3.12 14.97 -6.42
N MET A 59 2.48 14.76 -5.25
CA MET A 59 1.92 13.46 -4.89
C MET A 59 0.69 13.57 -3.99
N VAL A 60 -0.20 12.59 -4.13
CA VAL A 60 -1.31 12.35 -3.21
C VAL A 60 -1.18 10.94 -2.66
N ILE A 61 -1.02 10.83 -1.35
CA ILE A 61 -0.74 9.55 -0.68
C ILE A 61 -1.71 9.29 0.47
N VAL A 62 -1.93 8.03 0.77
CA VAL A 62 -2.65 7.58 1.96
C VAL A 62 -1.68 7.45 3.13
N ASP A 63 -2.16 7.68 4.35
CA ASP A 63 -1.38 7.40 5.56
C ASP A 63 -1.34 5.91 5.88
N ASP A 64 -0.58 5.15 5.07
CA ASP A 64 -0.41 3.71 5.19
C ASP A 64 0.12 3.28 6.56
N GLU A 65 1.02 4.09 7.14
CA GLU A 65 1.58 3.81 8.46
C GLU A 65 0.52 3.93 9.54
N LYS A 66 -0.26 5.02 9.54
CA LYS A 66 -1.35 5.22 10.49
C LYS A 66 -2.44 4.16 10.32
N GLY A 67 -2.85 3.87 9.09
CA GLY A 67 -3.87 2.87 8.83
C GLY A 67 -3.48 1.49 9.35
N MET A 68 -2.27 1.03 9.09
CA MET A 68 -1.81 -0.27 9.60
C MET A 68 -1.60 -0.24 11.12
N PHE A 69 -1.16 0.89 11.68
CA PHE A 69 -1.12 1.06 13.13
C PHE A 69 -2.51 0.82 13.74
N GLU A 70 -3.56 1.43 13.20
CA GLU A 70 -4.93 1.28 13.69
C GLU A 70 -5.44 -0.17 13.59
N ALA A 71 -5.14 -0.87 12.49
CA ALA A 71 -5.51 -2.27 12.31
C ALA A 71 -4.88 -3.19 13.37
N VAL A 72 -3.58 -3.02 13.63
CA VAL A 72 -2.84 -3.84 14.61
C VAL A 72 -3.18 -3.45 16.05
N ASP A 73 -3.35 -2.17 16.35
CA ASP A 73 -3.80 -1.68 17.66
C ASP A 73 -5.19 -2.23 18.00
N TYR A 74 -6.09 -2.32 17.00
CA TYR A 74 -7.39 -2.97 17.18
C TYR A 74 -7.24 -4.45 17.57
N LEU A 75 -6.37 -5.21 16.91
CA LEU A 75 -6.11 -6.61 17.26
C LEU A 75 -5.56 -6.73 18.70
N ALA A 76 -4.60 -5.88 19.06
CA ALA A 76 -4.01 -5.85 20.39
C ALA A 76 -5.05 -5.52 21.48
N LYS A 77 -5.95 -4.54 21.21
CA LYS A 77 -7.07 -4.19 22.10
C LYS A 77 -8.12 -5.31 22.22
N LYS A 78 -8.23 -6.19 21.25
CA LYS A 78 -9.04 -7.42 21.30
C LYS A 78 -8.33 -8.56 22.05
N GLY A 79 -7.19 -8.29 22.68
CA GLY A 79 -6.45 -9.26 23.49
C GLY A 79 -5.46 -10.13 22.71
N LYS A 80 -5.27 -9.87 21.40
CA LYS A 80 -4.28 -10.60 20.60
C LYS A 80 -2.88 -10.18 21.03
N ARG A 81 -1.97 -11.15 21.14
CA ARG A 81 -0.61 -10.92 21.65
C ARG A 81 0.48 -11.48 20.75
N LYS A 82 0.13 -12.40 19.86
CA LYS A 82 1.05 -12.97 18.90
C LYS A 82 0.59 -12.68 17.47
N ILE A 83 0.80 -11.43 17.05
CA ILE A 83 0.29 -10.88 15.80
C ILE A 83 1.31 -11.09 14.70
N ALA A 84 1.01 -11.90 13.69
CA ALA A 84 1.84 -12.02 12.49
C ALA A 84 1.55 -10.87 11.51
N GLY A 85 2.53 -10.56 10.65
CA GLY A 85 2.40 -9.57 9.60
C GLY A 85 2.75 -10.13 8.23
N ILE A 86 1.99 -9.79 7.19
CA ILE A 86 2.30 -10.18 5.80
C ILE A 86 2.34 -8.92 4.95
N PHE A 87 3.53 -8.55 4.44
CA PHE A 87 3.76 -7.28 3.79
C PHE A 87 4.44 -7.42 2.44
N LYS A 88 4.17 -6.46 1.56
CA LYS A 88 4.80 -6.33 0.27
C LYS A 88 6.10 -5.53 0.41
N VAL A 89 7.20 -6.05 -0.14
CA VAL A 89 8.52 -5.44 0.03
C VAL A 89 8.90 -4.50 -1.11
N ASP A 90 8.30 -4.67 -2.28
CA ASP A 90 8.68 -3.94 -3.49
C ASP A 90 7.83 -2.69 -3.77
N ASP A 91 7.05 -2.20 -2.78
CA ASP A 91 6.44 -0.88 -2.83
C ASP A 91 6.54 -0.11 -1.50
N ILE A 92 6.44 1.20 -1.57
CA ILE A 92 6.55 2.08 -0.40
C ILE A 92 5.36 1.92 0.55
N GLN A 93 4.18 1.56 0.05
CA GLN A 93 2.99 1.29 0.85
C GLN A 93 3.24 0.11 1.80
N GLY A 94 3.80 -1.00 1.30
CA GLY A 94 4.11 -2.16 2.12
C GLY A 94 5.15 -1.86 3.20
N ILE A 95 6.16 -1.05 2.87
CA ILE A 95 7.16 -0.59 3.84
C ILE A 95 6.51 0.28 4.92
N ASN A 96 5.62 1.21 4.54
CA ASN A 96 4.96 2.09 5.51
C ASN A 96 3.92 1.32 6.35
N ARG A 97 3.16 0.38 5.77
CA ARG A 97 2.27 -0.51 6.53
C ARG A 97 3.06 -1.35 7.54
N HIS A 98 4.23 -1.87 7.17
CA HIS A 98 5.09 -2.56 8.14
C HIS A 98 5.58 -1.64 9.26
N LYS A 99 5.93 -0.38 8.98
CA LYS A 99 6.27 0.59 10.04
C LYS A 99 5.10 0.79 11.02
N GLY A 100 3.88 0.93 10.50
CA GLY A 100 2.67 1.03 11.31
C GLY A 100 2.44 -0.20 12.20
N TYR A 101 2.63 -1.40 11.64
CA TYR A 101 2.58 -2.66 12.39
C TYR A 101 3.58 -2.67 13.56
N VAL A 102 4.85 -2.37 13.30
CA VAL A 102 5.89 -2.33 14.35
C VAL A 102 5.54 -1.31 15.44
N LYS A 103 5.13 -0.10 15.05
CA LYS A 103 4.73 0.94 16.01
C LYS A 103 3.56 0.52 16.88
N ALA A 104 2.56 -0.15 16.31
CA ALA A 104 1.40 -0.62 17.07
C ALA A 104 1.77 -1.73 18.05
N LEU A 105 2.64 -2.68 17.66
CA LEU A 105 3.16 -3.69 18.59
C LEU A 105 3.86 -3.03 19.78
N MET A 106 4.79 -2.10 19.51
CA MET A 106 5.53 -1.38 20.56
C MET A 106 4.59 -0.61 21.49
N ASN A 107 3.60 0.10 20.92
CA ASN A 107 2.61 0.88 21.69
C ASN A 107 1.78 -0.01 22.64
N ASN A 108 1.56 -1.27 22.28
CA ASN A 108 0.80 -2.23 23.09
C ASN A 108 1.67 -3.15 23.95
N GLY A 109 2.98 -2.88 24.08
CA GLY A 109 3.91 -3.67 24.86
C GLY A 109 4.13 -5.09 24.31
N ILE A 110 3.94 -5.29 23.01
CA ILE A 110 4.17 -6.55 22.31
C ILE A 110 5.56 -6.48 21.65
N ALA A 111 6.42 -7.44 21.95
CA ALA A 111 7.75 -7.51 21.36
C ALA A 111 7.64 -7.79 19.84
N TYR A 112 8.41 -7.05 19.05
CA TYR A 112 8.55 -7.35 17.63
C TYR A 112 9.36 -8.63 17.44
N ASP A 113 8.81 -9.54 16.65
CA ASP A 113 9.46 -10.80 16.28
C ASP A 113 9.53 -10.88 14.75
N PRO A 114 10.72 -10.80 14.15
CA PRO A 114 10.88 -10.87 12.69
C PRO A 114 10.45 -12.22 12.11
N ASP A 115 10.44 -13.30 12.89
CA ASP A 115 9.97 -14.61 12.44
C ASP A 115 8.45 -14.68 12.26
N LEU A 116 7.71 -13.72 12.79
CA LEU A 116 6.27 -13.55 12.56
C LEU A 116 5.96 -12.68 11.32
N VAL A 117 6.98 -12.19 10.59
CA VAL A 117 6.78 -11.34 9.42
C VAL A 117 7.09 -12.08 8.14
N VAL A 118 6.13 -12.09 7.23
CA VAL A 118 6.26 -12.64 5.89
C VAL A 118 6.36 -11.51 4.88
N TRP A 119 7.42 -11.51 4.08
CA TRP A 119 7.62 -10.58 3.00
C TRP A 119 7.40 -11.24 1.64
N PHE A 120 6.69 -10.55 0.74
CA PHE A 120 6.47 -11.00 -0.63
C PHE A 120 6.78 -9.89 -1.64
N HIS A 121 7.09 -10.28 -2.88
CA HIS A 121 7.19 -9.40 -4.03
C HIS A 121 5.93 -9.51 -4.90
N SER A 122 5.73 -8.56 -5.79
CA SER A 122 4.61 -8.56 -6.73
C SER A 122 4.48 -9.86 -7.54
N GLU A 123 5.62 -10.49 -7.87
CA GLU A 123 5.67 -11.69 -8.70
C GLU A 123 5.36 -12.99 -7.96
N ASP A 124 5.66 -13.06 -6.67
CA ASP A 124 5.59 -14.29 -5.89
C ASP A 124 4.55 -14.25 -4.75
N LYS A 125 3.66 -13.24 -4.77
CA LYS A 125 2.74 -12.92 -3.68
C LYS A 125 1.99 -14.14 -3.14
N TYR A 126 1.34 -14.92 -3.99
CA TYR A 126 0.56 -16.07 -3.53
C TYR A 126 1.44 -17.20 -2.99
N LEU A 127 2.53 -17.51 -3.69
CA LEU A 127 3.46 -18.56 -3.29
C LEU A 127 4.09 -18.24 -1.92
N LYS A 128 4.57 -17.01 -1.74
CA LYS A 128 5.19 -16.56 -0.48
C LYS A 128 4.17 -16.48 0.66
N CYS A 129 2.95 -16.00 0.39
CA CYS A 129 1.91 -15.95 1.40
C CYS A 129 1.49 -17.35 1.84
N SER A 130 1.23 -18.29 0.92
CA SER A 130 0.89 -19.68 1.28
C SER A 130 2.01 -20.35 2.09
N TYR A 131 3.25 -20.27 1.61
CA TYR A 131 4.39 -20.83 2.33
C TYR A 131 4.56 -20.20 3.73
N GLY A 132 4.40 -18.87 3.82
CA GLY A 132 4.49 -18.14 5.08
C GLY A 132 3.42 -18.56 6.07
N VAL A 133 2.15 -18.65 5.63
CA VAL A 133 1.04 -19.13 6.48
C VAL A 133 1.30 -20.55 6.96
N GLN A 134 1.68 -21.46 6.06
CA GLN A 134 1.98 -22.87 6.43
C GLN A 134 3.13 -22.93 7.44
N LYS A 135 4.20 -22.15 7.27
CA LYS A 135 5.31 -22.09 8.23
C LYS A 135 4.86 -21.55 9.59
N LEU A 136 4.13 -20.43 9.63
CA LEU A 136 3.67 -19.78 10.86
C LEU A 136 2.71 -20.67 11.65
N PHE A 137 1.74 -21.27 10.98
CA PHE A 137 0.67 -22.05 11.61
C PHE A 137 0.96 -23.57 11.70
N GLY A 138 2.00 -24.06 11.04
CA GLY A 138 2.52 -25.41 11.20
C GLY A 138 3.39 -25.59 12.46
N SER A 139 3.79 -24.50 13.12
CA SER A 139 4.58 -24.53 14.35
C SER A 139 3.73 -24.80 15.59
N SER A 140 4.35 -25.21 16.70
CA SER A 140 3.67 -25.35 18.01
C SER A 140 3.30 -24.00 18.63
N GLN A 141 3.96 -22.93 18.20
CA GLN A 141 3.74 -21.57 18.70
C GLN A 141 3.04 -20.71 17.63
N LYS A 142 1.80 -21.03 17.31
CA LYS A 142 1.02 -20.35 16.28
C LYS A 142 0.72 -18.90 16.67
N PRO A 143 0.68 -17.98 15.69
CA PRO A 143 0.08 -16.66 15.88
C PRO A 143 -1.41 -16.77 16.24
N ASP A 144 -1.92 -15.78 16.96
CA ASP A 144 -3.36 -15.64 17.28
C ASP A 144 -4.08 -14.70 16.32
N SER A 145 -3.31 -13.98 15.50
CA SER A 145 -3.85 -13.07 14.50
C SER A 145 -2.84 -12.74 13.39
N VAL A 146 -3.35 -12.23 12.27
CA VAL A 146 -2.57 -11.81 11.11
C VAL A 146 -3.02 -10.45 10.63
N ALA A 147 -2.08 -9.49 10.53
CA ALA A 147 -2.27 -8.23 9.84
C ALA A 147 -1.74 -8.35 8.40
N CYS A 148 -2.63 -8.21 7.42
CA CYS A 148 -2.29 -8.41 6.02
C CYS A 148 -2.07 -7.07 5.31
N TYR A 149 -1.16 -7.07 4.34
CA TYR A 149 -0.86 -5.93 3.48
C TYR A 149 -2.14 -5.30 2.93
N ASN A 150 -3.05 -6.12 2.37
CA ASN A 150 -4.34 -5.66 1.88
C ASN A 150 -5.41 -6.76 1.96
N ASP A 151 -6.63 -6.45 1.51
CA ASP A 151 -7.77 -7.38 1.54
C ASP A 151 -7.55 -8.60 0.63
N GLU A 152 -6.88 -8.45 -0.51
CA GLU A 152 -6.57 -9.57 -1.40
C GLU A 152 -5.72 -10.61 -0.68
N ILE A 153 -4.69 -10.16 0.02
CA ILE A 153 -3.82 -11.02 0.83
C ILE A 153 -4.58 -11.59 2.02
N ALA A 154 -5.43 -10.80 2.67
CA ALA A 154 -6.25 -11.26 3.80
C ALA A 154 -7.19 -12.40 3.40
N VAL A 155 -7.90 -12.28 2.27
CA VAL A 155 -8.77 -13.34 1.73
C VAL A 155 -7.97 -14.61 1.40
N TRP A 156 -6.78 -14.45 0.82
CA TRP A 156 -5.88 -15.57 0.56
C TRP A 156 -5.43 -16.27 1.84
N VAL A 157 -5.05 -15.50 2.86
CA VAL A 157 -4.67 -16.01 4.20
C VAL A 157 -5.83 -16.76 4.85
N ILE A 158 -7.05 -16.23 4.80
CA ILE A 158 -8.24 -16.89 5.33
C ILE A 158 -8.45 -18.25 4.65
N LYS A 159 -8.30 -18.30 3.32
CA LYS A 159 -8.40 -19.56 2.58
C LYS A 159 -7.35 -20.58 3.06
N GLU A 160 -6.09 -20.19 3.15
CA GLU A 160 -5.00 -21.09 3.62
C GLU A 160 -5.25 -21.57 5.06
N LEU A 161 -5.74 -20.69 5.96
CA LEU A 161 -6.08 -21.07 7.33
C LEU A 161 -7.23 -22.09 7.37
N ASN A 162 -8.27 -21.88 6.58
CA ASN A 162 -9.39 -22.82 6.47
C ASN A 162 -8.93 -24.18 5.93
N ASP A 163 -8.04 -24.21 4.94
CA ASP A 163 -7.44 -25.43 4.40
C ASP A 163 -6.60 -26.20 5.47
N MET A 164 -6.12 -25.48 6.51
CA MET A 164 -5.43 -26.03 7.68
C MET A 164 -6.40 -26.34 8.86
N ASN A 165 -7.71 -26.27 8.67
CA ASN A 165 -8.74 -26.44 9.69
C ASN A 165 -8.65 -25.43 10.84
N LEU A 166 -8.23 -24.19 10.56
CA LEU A 166 -8.21 -23.07 11.49
C LEU A 166 -9.34 -22.10 11.13
N ALA A 167 -10.29 -21.93 12.03
CA ALA A 167 -11.44 -21.08 11.81
C ALA A 167 -11.08 -19.58 12.01
N VAL A 168 -11.57 -18.73 11.09
CA VAL A 168 -11.44 -17.27 11.19
C VAL A 168 -12.83 -16.68 11.45
N PRO A 169 -13.04 -15.88 12.49
CA PRO A 169 -12.04 -15.31 13.42
C PRO A 169 -11.82 -16.13 14.71
N GLN A 170 -12.43 -17.32 14.87
CA GLN A 170 -12.48 -18.05 16.15
C GLN A 170 -11.10 -18.49 16.64
N ASP A 171 -10.31 -19.12 15.77
CA ASP A 171 -8.95 -19.56 16.11
C ASP A 171 -7.93 -18.48 15.79
N VAL A 172 -8.08 -17.78 14.65
CA VAL A 172 -7.14 -16.77 14.17
C VAL A 172 -7.91 -15.54 13.68
N SER A 173 -7.61 -14.35 14.21
CA SER A 173 -8.16 -13.12 13.67
C SER A 173 -7.33 -12.60 12.49
N VAL A 174 -7.99 -12.08 11.46
CA VAL A 174 -7.32 -11.55 10.26
C VAL A 174 -7.81 -10.13 10.01
N THR A 175 -6.89 -9.20 9.71
CA THR A 175 -7.22 -7.85 9.24
C THR A 175 -6.62 -7.60 7.88
N GLY A 176 -7.36 -6.84 7.05
CA GLY A 176 -6.94 -6.36 5.75
C GLY A 176 -6.67 -4.86 5.71
N PHE A 177 -6.59 -4.34 4.50
CA PHE A 177 -6.45 -2.93 4.17
C PHE A 177 -7.12 -2.70 2.81
N ASP A 178 -7.64 -1.51 2.51
CA ASP A 178 -8.24 -1.00 1.28
C ASP A 178 -9.77 -0.93 1.28
N ASP A 179 -10.49 -1.62 2.15
CA ASP A 179 -11.97 -1.74 2.10
C ASP A 179 -12.43 -2.01 0.66
N SER A 180 -11.84 -3.04 0.08
CA SER A 180 -12.10 -3.44 -1.29
C SER A 180 -13.40 -4.27 -1.37
N PHE A 181 -13.90 -4.49 -2.59
CA PHE A 181 -15.02 -5.41 -2.82
C PHE A 181 -14.80 -6.80 -2.18
N LEU A 182 -13.55 -7.24 -2.07
CA LEU A 182 -13.21 -8.52 -1.45
C LEU A 182 -13.52 -8.56 0.05
N ALA A 183 -13.42 -7.43 0.75
CA ALA A 183 -13.68 -7.35 2.17
C ALA A 183 -15.15 -7.63 2.53
N SER A 184 -16.08 -7.24 1.67
CA SER A 184 -17.54 -7.45 1.81
C SER A 184 -18.04 -8.71 1.13
N SER A 185 -17.19 -9.47 0.43
CA SER A 185 -17.59 -10.70 -0.22
C SER A 185 -18.03 -11.76 0.79
N ALA A 186 -18.95 -12.65 0.39
CA ALA A 186 -19.60 -13.63 1.25
C ALA A 186 -18.67 -14.56 2.05
N VAL A 187 -17.38 -14.54 1.75
CA VAL A 187 -16.38 -15.42 2.38
C VAL A 187 -15.77 -14.81 3.64
N ALA A 188 -15.82 -13.47 3.85
CA ALA A 188 -14.92 -12.92 4.83
C ALA A 188 -15.49 -11.96 5.88
N ASN A 189 -16.48 -11.10 5.63
CA ASN A 189 -16.80 -9.97 6.54
C ASN A 189 -15.54 -9.44 7.22
N LEU A 190 -14.55 -9.03 6.40
CA LEU A 190 -13.20 -8.76 6.83
C LEU A 190 -13.12 -7.43 7.59
N THR A 191 -12.47 -7.43 8.75
CA THR A 191 -12.04 -6.19 9.38
C THR A 191 -10.91 -5.57 8.54
N THR A 192 -11.12 -4.37 8.03
CA THR A 192 -10.18 -3.71 7.11
C THR A 192 -10.10 -2.22 7.36
N ILE A 193 -9.04 -1.60 6.89
CA ILE A 193 -8.87 -0.13 6.89
C ILE A 193 -9.47 0.42 5.59
N LYS A 194 -10.37 1.39 5.72
CA LYS A 194 -10.98 2.04 4.58
C LYS A 194 -9.98 2.92 3.83
N HIS A 195 -9.80 2.63 2.54
CA HIS A 195 -8.99 3.45 1.64
C HIS A 195 -9.86 4.57 1.06
N PRO A 196 -9.50 5.86 1.22
CA PRO A 196 -10.30 7.00 0.75
C PRO A 196 -10.12 7.25 -0.77
N LYS A 197 -10.50 6.27 -1.61
CA LYS A 197 -10.24 6.23 -3.07
C LYS A 197 -10.78 7.46 -3.80
N ASP A 198 -12.00 7.89 -3.43
CA ASP A 198 -12.65 9.04 -4.07
C ASP A 198 -11.88 10.33 -3.79
N LEU A 199 -11.49 10.56 -2.52
CA LEU A 199 -10.71 11.74 -2.12
C LEU A 199 -9.33 11.73 -2.78
N LEU A 200 -8.67 10.58 -2.83
CA LEU A 200 -7.36 10.46 -3.48
C LEU A 200 -7.46 10.80 -4.98
N GLY A 201 -8.47 10.26 -5.67
CA GLY A 201 -8.72 10.55 -7.08
C GLY A 201 -9.06 12.01 -7.32
N GLU A 202 -9.92 12.61 -6.50
CA GLU A 202 -10.29 14.03 -6.59
C GLU A 202 -9.07 14.95 -6.39
N HIS A 203 -8.28 14.72 -5.34
CA HIS A 203 -7.08 15.53 -5.07
C HIS A 203 -6.03 15.38 -6.19
N ALA A 204 -5.79 14.17 -6.69
CA ALA A 204 -4.84 13.95 -7.78
C ALA A 204 -5.30 14.64 -9.09
N ALA A 205 -6.58 14.53 -9.43
CA ALA A 205 -7.13 15.19 -10.60
C ALA A 205 -7.05 16.72 -10.48
N ARG A 206 -7.41 17.29 -9.33
CA ARG A 206 -7.30 18.74 -9.08
C ARG A 206 -5.85 19.20 -9.21
N MET A 207 -4.92 18.49 -8.58
CA MET A 207 -3.49 18.84 -8.58
C MET A 207 -2.90 18.82 -10.00
N VAL A 208 -3.19 17.79 -10.80
CA VAL A 208 -2.67 17.75 -12.19
C VAL A 208 -3.27 18.84 -13.06
N LEU A 209 -4.56 19.18 -12.90
CA LEU A 209 -5.21 20.27 -13.62
C LEU A 209 -4.64 21.65 -13.23
N GLU A 210 -4.37 21.88 -11.95
CA GLU A 210 -3.70 23.10 -11.48
C GLU A 210 -2.30 23.22 -12.12
N LEU A 211 -1.52 22.15 -12.15
CA LEU A 211 -0.19 22.13 -12.78
C LEU A 211 -0.22 22.35 -14.30
N ILE A 212 -1.25 21.85 -15.00
CA ILE A 212 -1.46 22.14 -16.45
C ILE A 212 -1.73 23.62 -16.63
N ASN A 213 -2.65 24.20 -15.86
CA ASN A 213 -3.05 25.62 -15.97
C ASN A 213 -1.93 26.58 -15.57
N GLU A 214 -1.05 26.23 -14.62
CA GLU A 214 0.09 27.06 -14.22
C GLU A 214 1.18 27.15 -15.30
N GLN A 215 1.17 26.28 -16.28
CA GLN A 215 2.10 26.32 -17.42
C GLN A 215 1.67 27.28 -18.52
N ASP A 216 0.40 27.67 -18.58
CA ASP A 216 -0.05 28.79 -19.38
C ASP A 216 0.28 30.09 -18.64
N PRO A 217 1.02 31.06 -19.24
CA PRO A 217 1.49 32.24 -18.55
C PRO A 217 0.34 33.24 -18.31
N VAL A 218 -0.45 32.97 -17.28
CA VAL A 218 -1.31 33.97 -16.64
C VAL A 218 -0.90 34.06 -15.17
N GLU A 219 -0.25 35.16 -14.85
CA GLU A 219 0.19 35.64 -13.54
C GLU A 219 -0.52 35.00 -12.34
N ASN A 220 0.22 34.21 -11.52
CA ASN A 220 0.09 34.32 -10.07
C ASN A 220 1.15 33.42 -9.37
N GLY A 221 2.08 34.11 -8.69
CA GLY A 221 3.09 33.45 -7.89
C GLY A 221 2.56 32.98 -6.55
N SER A 222 2.76 31.73 -6.25
CA SER A 222 3.10 31.21 -4.91
C SER A 222 3.38 29.71 -5.03
N ALA A 223 4.59 29.28 -4.71
CA ALA A 223 4.89 27.86 -4.52
C ALA A 223 4.04 27.34 -3.34
N LYS A 224 3.06 26.51 -3.62
CA LYS A 224 2.26 25.79 -2.63
C LYS A 224 2.92 24.46 -2.31
N ASP A 225 2.72 24.02 -1.08
CA ASP A 225 3.08 22.68 -0.62
C ASP A 225 2.49 21.61 -1.56
N ILE A 226 3.37 20.85 -2.22
CA ILE A 226 3.04 20.01 -3.39
C ILE A 226 2.71 18.57 -2.99
N SER A 227 2.55 18.29 -1.69
CA SER A 227 2.16 16.96 -1.21
C SER A 227 0.90 17.01 -0.35
N THR A 228 -0.03 16.12 -0.63
CA THR A 228 -1.25 15.94 0.19
C THR A 228 -1.30 14.51 0.72
N LYS A 229 -1.38 14.38 2.06
CA LYS A 229 -1.60 13.11 2.75
C LYS A 229 -3.09 13.02 3.14
N VAL A 230 -3.78 12.01 2.64
CA VAL A 230 -5.22 11.77 2.85
C VAL A 230 -5.41 10.62 3.83
#